data_d14bff5edb9bbc8fff01e2f0a4ac605a
#
_entry.id   d14bff5edb9bbc8fff01e2f0a4ac605a
#
_cell.length_a   1.000
_cell.length_b   1.000
_cell.length_c   1.000
_cell.angle_alpha   90.00
_cell.angle_beta   90.00
_cell.angle_gamma   90.00
#
_symmetry.space_group_name_H-M   'P 1'
#
loop_
_entity.id
_entity.type
_entity.pdbx_description
1 polymer ?
#
loop_
_entity_poly.entity_id
_entity_poly.type
_entity_poly.pdbx_seq_one_letter_code
_entity_poly.pdbx_strand_id
1 'polypeptide(L)'
;MNNWSKKNFQENGLMQGDMVLWMVFLLLCFISVITVYSASSNMTYSTGKYWAPVMRHGIFLLTGVGFTWVLHMLPCKLYKIFGLGIMLFSYLLLACALFAGKINGASRWVGLGDFTFQPSDIAKLGLVMTTAFIFIVFRNKDGVSSFGVKIAAINIAVTLMLIITENLSTAAIIFVVMFLIAFFAQVSSKLLIWLGGSLAAIAIAGYLTAISIPQDTLNSWAKSDGILHRVPTWVNRLKSENILPENPQDYNTSNNVQVTHAQIAIATCGIVGRGPGNSIERDFLPQAFSDFIYAIIIEEGGIFAGGLVMFLYLLLLYRALRIAQRCKSLFPAYLIMGLSLMLVIQAMVNMAVAVGVFPVTGQPLPLISRGGTSTFVNCAYLGIMLSVSRSARQVEEEKSDKIVEPETQTTLS
;
A
#
# COMPACT_ATOMS: atom_id res chain seq x y z
N MET A 1 21.52 -26.08 9.31
CA MET A 1 20.87 -25.92 7.99
C MET A 1 20.65 -27.32 7.44
N ASN A 2 19.38 -27.74 7.42
CA ASN A 2 19.02 -29.11 7.03
C ASN A 2 19.32 -29.36 5.53
N ASN A 3 19.63 -30.61 5.17
CA ASN A 3 19.89 -31.05 3.81
C ASN A 3 18.81 -30.62 2.79
N TRP A 4 17.60 -30.40 3.24
CA TRP A 4 16.47 -29.87 2.48
C TRP A 4 16.72 -28.46 1.95
N SER A 5 17.38 -27.58 2.71
CA SER A 5 17.69 -26.22 2.29
C SER A 5 18.79 -26.16 1.22
N LYS A 6 19.75 -27.11 1.27
CA LYS A 6 20.85 -27.18 0.30
C LYS A 6 20.39 -27.67 -1.08
N LYS A 7 19.48 -28.66 -1.12
CA LYS A 7 18.94 -29.19 -2.36
C LYS A 7 18.13 -28.15 -3.14
N ASN A 8 17.27 -27.37 -2.43
CA ASN A 8 16.49 -26.28 -3.03
C ASN A 8 17.34 -25.11 -3.55
N PHE A 9 18.48 -24.83 -2.92
CA PHE A 9 19.38 -23.75 -3.34
C PHE A 9 20.15 -24.11 -4.61
N GLN A 10 20.44 -25.39 -4.84
CA GLN A 10 21.15 -25.86 -6.03
C GLN A 10 20.25 -25.98 -7.28
N GLU A 11 18.96 -26.33 -7.11
CA GLU A 11 18.06 -26.58 -8.24
C GLU A 11 17.32 -25.31 -8.76
N ASN A 12 17.12 -24.27 -7.94
CA ASN A 12 16.24 -23.13 -8.28
C ASN A 12 16.91 -21.73 -8.29
N GLY A 13 18.20 -21.62 -8.08
CA GLY A 13 18.92 -20.33 -8.09
C GLY A 13 18.55 -19.38 -6.94
N LEU A 14 19.08 -18.15 -7.02
CA LEU A 14 18.97 -17.10 -5.98
C LEU A 14 17.56 -16.48 -5.90
N MET A 15 16.79 -16.47 -6.98
CA MET A 15 15.46 -15.85 -7.10
C MET A 15 14.40 -16.95 -7.26
N GLN A 16 13.94 -17.49 -6.13
CA GLN A 16 12.86 -18.49 -6.11
C GLN A 16 11.49 -17.83 -6.11
N GLY A 17 10.47 -18.55 -6.61
CA GLY A 17 9.08 -18.05 -6.69
C GLY A 17 8.68 -17.60 -8.09
N ASP A 18 7.71 -16.73 -8.18
CA ASP A 18 7.18 -16.25 -9.46
C ASP A 18 8.07 -15.17 -10.07
N MET A 19 8.65 -15.45 -11.24
CA MET A 19 9.55 -14.52 -11.93
C MET A 19 8.85 -13.23 -12.37
N VAL A 20 7.55 -13.28 -12.65
CA VAL A 20 6.80 -12.07 -13.04
C VAL A 20 6.67 -11.12 -11.86
N LEU A 21 6.43 -11.65 -10.65
CA LEU A 21 6.42 -10.81 -9.43
C LEU A 21 7.79 -10.16 -9.18
N TRP A 22 8.89 -10.91 -9.35
CA TRP A 22 10.25 -10.35 -9.26
C TRP A 22 10.48 -9.25 -10.29
N MET A 23 10.11 -9.51 -11.55
CA MET A 23 10.29 -8.54 -12.65
C MET A 23 9.49 -7.26 -12.39
N VAL A 24 8.21 -7.37 -12.01
CA VAL A 24 7.38 -6.19 -11.69
C VAL A 24 7.97 -5.41 -10.52
N PHE A 25 8.39 -6.11 -9.46
CA PHE A 25 9.04 -5.48 -8.30
C PHE A 25 10.27 -4.68 -8.69
N LEU A 26 11.21 -5.31 -9.42
CA LEU A 26 12.46 -4.64 -9.82
C LEU A 26 12.21 -3.48 -10.80
N LEU A 27 11.22 -3.60 -11.71
CA LEU A 27 10.84 -2.52 -12.60
C LEU A 27 10.25 -1.32 -11.83
N LEU A 28 9.38 -1.56 -10.84
CA LEU A 28 8.85 -0.50 -9.98
C LEU A 28 9.97 0.17 -9.17
N CYS A 29 10.93 -0.61 -8.65
CA CYS A 29 12.10 -0.07 -7.97
C CYS A 29 12.98 0.78 -8.92
N PHE A 30 13.17 0.35 -10.15
CA PHE A 30 13.93 1.10 -11.15
C PHE A 30 13.25 2.41 -11.52
N ILE A 31 11.93 2.39 -11.79
CA ILE A 31 11.14 3.60 -12.01
C ILE A 31 11.24 4.54 -10.80
N SER A 32 11.18 4.00 -9.58
CA SER A 32 11.31 4.78 -8.34
C SER A 32 12.61 5.57 -8.29
N VAL A 33 13.76 4.95 -8.61
CA VAL A 33 15.06 5.63 -8.59
C VAL A 33 15.08 6.80 -9.57
N ILE A 34 14.60 6.59 -10.80
CA ILE A 34 14.57 7.62 -11.85
C ILE A 34 13.67 8.78 -11.42
N THR A 35 12.45 8.49 -10.98
CA THR A 35 11.47 9.52 -10.66
C THR A 35 11.79 10.29 -9.39
N VAL A 36 12.34 9.63 -8.35
CA VAL A 36 12.79 10.31 -7.14
C VAL A 36 14.02 11.17 -7.41
N TYR A 37 14.93 10.75 -8.31
CA TYR A 37 16.03 11.60 -8.77
C TYR A 37 15.50 12.89 -9.37
N SER A 38 14.59 12.79 -10.33
CA SER A 38 14.00 13.96 -10.95
C SER A 38 13.22 14.83 -9.95
N ALA A 39 12.31 14.25 -9.20
CA ALA A 39 11.45 14.98 -8.26
C ALA A 39 12.20 15.63 -7.08
N SER A 40 13.45 15.24 -6.82
CA SER A 40 14.23 15.76 -5.69
C SER A 40 15.14 16.93 -6.05
N SER A 41 15.18 17.37 -7.30
CA SER A 41 16.08 18.43 -7.76
C SER A 41 15.90 19.76 -7.02
N ASN A 42 14.65 20.14 -6.72
CA ASN A 42 14.35 21.39 -6.00
C ASN A 42 14.94 21.43 -4.58
N MET A 43 14.92 20.30 -3.85
CA MET A 43 15.56 20.21 -2.53
C MET A 43 17.09 20.38 -2.59
N THR A 44 17.68 20.10 -3.71
CA THR A 44 19.13 20.12 -3.94
C THR A 44 19.65 21.53 -4.18
N TYR A 45 18.87 22.37 -4.85
CA TYR A 45 19.24 23.78 -5.06
C TYR A 45 19.40 24.54 -3.73
N SER A 46 18.57 24.22 -2.73
CA SER A 46 18.62 24.88 -1.41
C SER A 46 19.76 24.38 -0.52
N THR A 47 20.25 23.14 -0.70
CA THR A 47 21.26 22.51 0.19
C THR A 47 22.63 22.31 -0.44
N GLY A 48 22.78 22.50 -1.76
CA GLY A 48 24.02 22.29 -2.52
C GLY A 48 24.50 20.82 -2.60
N LYS A 49 23.72 19.86 -2.05
CA LYS A 49 24.07 18.44 -2.03
C LYS A 49 23.22 17.64 -3.03
N TYR A 50 23.59 17.66 -4.29
CA TYR A 50 22.81 17.10 -5.40
C TYR A 50 22.48 15.59 -5.27
N TRP A 51 23.34 14.79 -4.69
CA TRP A 51 23.18 13.35 -4.61
C TRP A 51 22.53 12.85 -3.31
N ALA A 52 22.50 13.66 -2.25
CA ALA A 52 22.08 13.21 -0.92
C ALA A 52 20.64 12.64 -0.86
N PRO A 53 19.60 13.25 -1.48
CA PRO A 53 18.26 12.71 -1.45
C PRO A 53 18.14 11.36 -2.18
N VAL A 54 18.83 11.24 -3.32
CA VAL A 54 18.81 10.02 -4.16
C VAL A 54 19.59 8.90 -3.51
N MET A 55 20.78 9.20 -2.97
CA MET A 55 21.60 8.24 -2.23
C MET A 55 20.81 7.68 -1.04
N ARG A 56 20.16 8.55 -0.26
CA ARG A 56 19.34 8.12 0.87
C ARG A 56 18.18 7.22 0.41
N HIS A 57 17.47 7.60 -0.63
CA HIS A 57 16.39 6.78 -1.18
C HIS A 57 16.91 5.45 -1.74
N GLY A 58 18.00 5.48 -2.50
CA GLY A 58 18.65 4.28 -3.05
C GLY A 58 19.11 3.29 -1.97
N ILE A 59 19.68 3.78 -0.87
CA ILE A 59 20.06 2.93 0.28
C ILE A 59 18.81 2.26 0.89
N PHE A 60 17.71 3.03 1.12
CA PHE A 60 16.48 2.45 1.63
C PHE A 60 15.90 1.40 0.67
N LEU A 61 15.97 1.65 -0.63
CA LEU A 61 15.47 0.73 -1.64
C LEU A 61 16.33 -0.54 -1.72
N LEU A 62 17.66 -0.41 -1.73
CA LEU A 62 18.58 -1.56 -1.75
C LEU A 62 18.45 -2.41 -0.47
N THR A 63 18.38 -1.79 0.69
CA THR A 63 18.12 -2.51 1.94
C THR A 63 16.73 -3.17 1.93
N GLY A 64 15.71 -2.52 1.35
CA GLY A 64 14.38 -3.07 1.13
C GLY A 64 14.39 -4.29 0.20
N VAL A 65 15.11 -4.24 -0.92
CA VAL A 65 15.29 -5.39 -1.83
C VAL A 65 16.00 -6.54 -1.13
N GLY A 66 17.06 -6.27 -0.35
CA GLY A 66 17.73 -7.26 0.49
C GLY A 66 16.78 -7.90 1.51
N PHE A 67 15.93 -7.08 2.13
CA PHE A 67 14.91 -7.56 3.07
C PHE A 67 13.83 -8.43 2.38
N THR A 68 13.37 -8.02 1.19
CA THR A 68 12.51 -8.84 0.32
C THR A 68 13.13 -10.21 0.06
N TRP A 69 14.43 -10.21 -0.28
CA TRP A 69 15.19 -11.44 -0.54
C TRP A 69 15.29 -12.33 0.70
N VAL A 70 15.49 -11.79 1.89
CA VAL A 70 15.47 -12.57 3.14
C VAL A 70 14.07 -13.14 3.40
N LEU A 71 13.03 -12.31 3.30
CA LEU A 71 11.66 -12.75 3.58
C LEU A 71 11.19 -13.82 2.60
N HIS A 72 11.52 -13.74 1.31
CA HIS A 72 11.07 -14.77 0.36
C HIS A 72 11.61 -16.17 0.65
N MET A 73 12.72 -16.27 1.39
CA MET A 73 13.30 -17.54 1.82
C MET A 73 12.58 -18.19 3.00
N LEU A 74 11.83 -17.40 3.78
CA LEU A 74 11.12 -17.91 4.95
C LEU A 74 9.92 -18.77 4.54
N PRO A 75 9.66 -19.87 5.25
CA PRO A 75 8.49 -20.73 4.97
C PRO A 75 7.20 -20.02 5.42
N CYS A 76 6.12 -20.17 4.62
CA CYS A 76 4.83 -19.53 4.88
C CYS A 76 4.24 -19.85 6.26
N LYS A 77 4.65 -20.97 6.88
CA LYS A 77 4.18 -21.36 8.22
C LYS A 77 4.58 -20.33 9.29
N LEU A 78 5.74 -19.70 9.16
CA LEU A 78 6.23 -18.70 10.12
C LEU A 78 5.39 -17.43 10.12
N TYR A 79 4.82 -17.06 8.99
CA TYR A 79 3.98 -15.85 8.89
C TYR A 79 2.70 -15.93 9.72
N LYS A 80 2.21 -17.13 10.06
CA LYS A 80 1.09 -17.29 10.98
C LYS A 80 1.43 -16.79 12.41
N ILE A 81 2.64 -17.11 12.87
CA ILE A 81 3.12 -16.74 14.21
C ILE A 81 3.53 -15.26 14.21
N PHE A 82 4.30 -14.85 13.19
CA PHE A 82 4.74 -13.47 13.05
C PHE A 82 3.58 -12.49 12.93
N GLY A 83 2.49 -12.89 12.26
CA GLY A 83 1.30 -12.04 12.10
C GLY A 83 0.73 -11.55 13.43
N LEU A 84 0.58 -12.43 14.40
CA LEU A 84 0.09 -12.07 15.72
C LEU A 84 1.08 -11.16 16.47
N GLY A 85 2.38 -11.50 16.43
CA GLY A 85 3.42 -10.67 17.04
C GLY A 85 3.51 -9.27 16.44
N ILE A 86 3.48 -9.17 15.10
CA ILE A 86 3.48 -7.88 14.37
C ILE A 86 2.22 -7.08 14.72
N MET A 87 1.07 -7.73 14.85
CA MET A 87 -0.18 -7.05 15.20
C MET A 87 -0.14 -6.46 16.61
N LEU A 88 0.29 -7.23 17.61
CA LEU A 88 0.44 -6.76 18.99
C LEU A 88 1.47 -5.62 19.08
N PHE A 89 2.59 -5.77 18.39
CA PHE A 89 3.62 -4.73 18.31
C PHE A 89 3.07 -3.46 17.62
N SER A 90 2.26 -3.59 16.58
CA SER A 90 1.65 -2.43 15.90
C SER A 90 0.66 -1.69 16.78
N TYR A 91 -0.10 -2.38 17.64
CA TYR A 91 -0.97 -1.72 18.62
C TYR A 91 -0.18 -0.88 19.62
N LEU A 92 0.93 -1.43 20.11
CA LEU A 92 1.83 -0.67 20.97
C LEU A 92 2.34 0.59 20.26
N LEU A 93 2.81 0.46 19.02
CA LEU A 93 3.33 1.57 18.24
C LEU A 93 2.25 2.61 17.91
N LEU A 94 1.03 2.18 17.56
CA LEU A 94 -0.10 3.08 17.32
C LEU A 94 -0.48 3.84 18.60
N ALA A 95 -0.53 3.15 19.73
CA ALA A 95 -0.77 3.79 21.03
C ALA A 95 0.36 4.79 21.36
N CYS A 96 1.62 4.42 21.19
CA CYS A 96 2.75 5.35 21.37
C CYS A 96 2.65 6.57 20.47
N ALA A 97 2.21 6.41 19.21
CA ALA A 97 2.07 7.53 18.29
C ALA A 97 1.02 8.55 18.73
N LEU A 98 -0.04 8.11 19.41
CA LEU A 98 -1.06 9.03 19.96
C LEU A 98 -0.51 9.91 21.09
N PHE A 99 0.48 9.40 21.84
CA PHE A 99 1.13 10.15 22.94
C PHE A 99 2.42 10.85 22.50
N ALA A 100 3.04 10.43 21.39
CA ALA A 100 4.20 11.10 20.81
C ALA A 100 3.76 12.44 20.20
N GLY A 101 4.46 13.53 20.51
CA GLY A 101 4.11 14.87 20.02
C GLY A 101 3.91 14.93 18.49
N LYS A 102 3.26 16.00 18.02
CA LYS A 102 2.93 16.21 16.59
C LYS A 102 4.21 16.43 15.77
N ILE A 103 4.52 15.52 14.85
CA ILE A 103 5.57 15.70 13.84
C ILE A 103 4.90 16.15 12.54
N ASN A 104 5.33 17.30 11.99
CA ASN A 104 4.69 17.94 10.81
C ASN A 104 3.17 18.15 10.96
N GLY A 105 2.72 18.52 12.16
CA GLY A 105 1.31 18.77 12.44
C GLY A 105 0.42 17.52 12.55
N ALA A 106 1.01 16.31 12.59
CA ALA A 106 0.27 15.05 12.73
C ALA A 106 0.93 14.11 13.72
N SER A 107 0.13 13.43 14.55
CA SER A 107 0.60 12.39 15.50
C SER A 107 0.72 11.01 14.86
N ARG A 108 0.75 10.93 13.53
CA ARG A 108 0.85 9.67 12.77
C ARG A 108 2.27 9.15 12.55
N TRP A 109 3.29 9.93 12.92
CA TRP A 109 4.71 9.60 12.75
C TRP A 109 5.36 9.42 14.11
N VAL A 110 6.15 8.39 14.25
CA VAL A 110 7.02 8.19 15.41
C VAL A 110 8.45 8.40 14.97
N GLY A 111 9.16 9.31 15.64
CA GLY A 111 10.57 9.58 15.39
C GLY A 111 11.48 8.76 16.31
N LEU A 112 12.48 8.10 15.76
CA LEU A 112 13.59 7.47 16.46
C LEU A 112 14.90 8.11 15.95
N GLY A 113 15.31 9.20 16.57
CA GLY A 113 16.42 10.02 16.05
C GLY A 113 16.08 10.61 14.68
N ASP A 114 16.96 10.40 13.70
CA ASP A 114 16.77 10.89 12.32
C ASP A 114 15.78 10.05 11.49
N PHE A 115 15.27 8.94 12.03
CA PHE A 115 14.34 8.05 11.35
C PHE A 115 12.92 8.31 11.83
N THR A 116 12.01 8.59 10.88
CA THR A 116 10.58 8.67 11.14
C THR A 116 9.90 7.48 10.50
N PHE A 117 9.03 6.81 11.24
CA PHE A 117 8.23 5.71 10.69
C PHE A 117 6.75 5.90 11.02
N GLN A 118 5.91 5.34 10.15
CA GLN A 118 4.46 5.41 10.28
C GLN A 118 3.94 4.08 10.82
N PRO A 119 3.47 4.00 12.08
CA PRO A 119 3.00 2.76 12.70
C PRO A 119 1.85 2.08 11.94
N SER A 120 1.00 2.86 11.27
CA SER A 120 -0.11 2.31 10.48
C SER A 120 0.36 1.44 9.30
N ASP A 121 1.58 1.61 8.77
CA ASP A 121 2.10 0.74 7.72
C ASP A 121 2.38 -0.67 8.25
N ILE A 122 2.94 -0.77 9.46
CA ILE A 122 3.17 -2.05 10.15
C ILE A 122 1.83 -2.67 10.54
N ALA A 123 0.87 -1.85 10.99
CA ALA A 123 -0.46 -2.31 11.36
C ALA A 123 -1.22 -2.91 10.17
N LYS A 124 -1.11 -2.33 8.98
CA LYS A 124 -1.68 -2.90 7.73
C LYS A 124 -1.17 -4.32 7.48
N LEU A 125 0.15 -4.53 7.61
CA LEU A 125 0.78 -5.85 7.45
C LEU A 125 0.25 -6.85 8.48
N GLY A 126 0.33 -6.49 9.76
CA GLY A 126 -0.13 -7.33 10.87
C GLY A 126 -1.61 -7.69 10.76
N LEU A 127 -2.44 -6.72 10.34
CA LEU A 127 -3.88 -6.93 10.20
C LEU A 127 -4.22 -7.91 9.07
N VAL A 128 -3.57 -7.81 7.91
CA VAL A 128 -3.76 -8.78 6.81
C VAL A 128 -3.37 -10.20 7.27
N MET A 129 -2.21 -10.34 7.91
CA MET A 129 -1.71 -11.63 8.39
C MET A 129 -2.62 -12.25 9.44
N THR A 130 -3.05 -11.45 10.42
CA THR A 130 -3.92 -11.91 11.53
C THR A 130 -5.32 -12.23 11.04
N THR A 131 -5.90 -11.41 10.16
CA THR A 131 -7.23 -11.67 9.60
C THR A 131 -7.23 -12.94 8.76
N ALA A 132 -6.20 -13.15 7.91
CA ALA A 132 -6.03 -14.39 7.17
C ALA A 132 -5.92 -15.61 8.09
N PHE A 133 -5.22 -15.47 9.22
CA PHE A 133 -5.09 -16.54 10.23
C PHE A 133 -6.41 -16.84 10.92
N ILE A 134 -7.12 -15.80 11.42
CA ILE A 134 -8.43 -15.93 12.08
C ILE A 134 -9.44 -16.64 11.16
N PHE A 135 -9.52 -16.23 9.89
CA PHE A 135 -10.46 -16.82 8.95
C PHE A 135 -10.22 -18.31 8.67
N ILE A 136 -9.00 -18.80 8.90
CA ILE A 136 -8.69 -20.22 8.73
C ILE A 136 -8.97 -21.00 9.99
N VAL A 137 -8.56 -20.48 11.15
CA VAL A 137 -8.77 -21.16 12.44
C VAL A 137 -10.26 -21.38 12.70
N PHE A 138 -11.09 -20.41 12.32
CA PHE A 138 -12.54 -20.46 12.53
C PHE A 138 -13.34 -20.81 11.27
N ARG A 139 -12.72 -21.53 10.31
CA ARG A 139 -13.39 -21.97 9.09
C ARG A 139 -14.19 -23.24 9.31
N ASN A 140 -15.45 -23.23 8.88
CA ASN A 140 -16.35 -24.38 8.79
C ASN A 140 -16.51 -24.82 7.32
N LYS A 141 -17.30 -25.86 7.08
CA LYS A 141 -17.62 -26.36 5.70
C LYS A 141 -18.28 -25.28 4.84
N ASP A 142 -19.11 -24.43 5.45
CA ASP A 142 -19.95 -23.42 4.77
C ASP A 142 -19.29 -22.02 4.75
N GLY A 143 -18.03 -21.89 5.16
CA GLY A 143 -17.32 -20.60 5.22
C GLY A 143 -16.75 -20.29 6.60
N VAL A 144 -16.51 -19.02 6.89
CA VAL A 144 -16.00 -18.59 8.20
C VAL A 144 -17.14 -18.57 9.23
N SER A 145 -16.90 -19.15 10.41
CA SER A 145 -17.90 -19.16 11.48
C SER A 145 -18.22 -17.74 11.97
N SER A 146 -19.44 -17.52 12.47
CA SER A 146 -19.86 -16.22 13.03
C SER A 146 -18.95 -15.76 14.18
N PHE A 147 -18.39 -16.67 14.95
CA PHE A 147 -17.43 -16.35 16.02
C PHE A 147 -16.11 -15.82 15.44
N GLY A 148 -15.56 -16.47 14.42
CA GLY A 148 -14.34 -16.02 13.73
C GLY A 148 -14.52 -14.64 13.09
N VAL A 149 -15.69 -14.40 12.47
CA VAL A 149 -16.01 -13.10 11.90
C VAL A 149 -16.07 -12.00 12.97
N LYS A 150 -16.67 -12.28 14.14
CA LYS A 150 -16.70 -11.32 15.27
C LYS A 150 -15.29 -10.97 15.76
N ILE A 151 -14.41 -11.97 15.94
CA ILE A 151 -13.02 -11.72 16.35
C ILE A 151 -12.28 -10.87 15.30
N ALA A 152 -12.41 -11.21 14.02
CA ALA A 152 -11.81 -10.42 12.94
C ALA A 152 -12.36 -8.99 12.91
N ALA A 153 -13.67 -8.82 13.05
CA ALA A 153 -14.32 -7.51 13.10
C ALA A 153 -13.84 -6.65 14.27
N ILE A 154 -13.67 -7.24 15.46
CA ILE A 154 -13.11 -6.52 16.62
C ILE A 154 -11.67 -6.09 16.34
N ASN A 155 -10.84 -7.00 15.81
CA ASN A 155 -9.45 -6.69 15.48
C ASN A 155 -9.37 -5.54 14.44
N ILE A 156 -10.19 -5.59 13.40
CA ILE A 156 -10.30 -4.55 12.38
C ILE A 156 -10.79 -3.23 13.01
N ALA A 157 -11.86 -3.27 13.81
CA ALA A 157 -12.44 -2.08 14.43
C ALA A 157 -11.44 -1.37 15.36
N VAL A 158 -10.73 -2.11 16.21
CA VAL A 158 -9.69 -1.55 17.09
C VAL A 158 -8.60 -0.88 16.26
N THR A 159 -8.11 -1.54 15.20
CA THR A 159 -7.08 -0.97 14.31
C THR A 159 -7.58 0.31 13.63
N LEU A 160 -8.81 0.29 13.11
CA LEU A 160 -9.40 1.46 12.45
C LEU A 160 -9.61 2.61 13.44
N MET A 161 -10.08 2.35 14.66
CA MET A 161 -10.24 3.39 15.69
C MET A 161 -8.92 4.09 16.03
N LEU A 162 -7.82 3.35 16.11
CA LEU A 162 -6.50 3.93 16.38
C LEU A 162 -5.94 4.74 15.21
N ILE A 163 -6.34 4.44 13.97
CA ILE A 163 -5.81 5.10 12.76
C ILE A 163 -6.69 6.26 12.30
N ILE A 164 -8.03 6.16 12.44
CA ILE A 164 -8.99 7.11 11.84
C ILE A 164 -8.79 8.52 12.35
N THR A 165 -8.41 8.69 13.61
CA THR A 165 -8.18 9.99 14.24
C THR A 165 -7.12 10.81 13.51
N GLU A 166 -6.10 10.16 12.95
CA GLU A 166 -4.97 10.79 12.31
C GLU A 166 -4.93 10.61 10.79
N ASN A 167 -5.53 9.53 10.26
CA ASN A 167 -5.45 9.20 8.84
C ASN A 167 -6.69 8.46 8.32
N LEU A 168 -7.73 9.23 8.02
CA LEU A 168 -9.00 8.72 7.49
C LEU A 168 -8.80 7.91 6.20
N SER A 169 -7.91 8.36 5.30
CA SER A 169 -7.68 7.69 4.01
C SER A 169 -7.04 6.32 4.19
N THR A 170 -6.09 6.16 5.11
CA THR A 170 -5.52 4.85 5.44
C THR A 170 -6.59 3.93 6.03
N ALA A 171 -7.43 4.44 6.92
CA ALA A 171 -8.53 3.67 7.51
C ALA A 171 -9.50 3.19 6.43
N ALA A 172 -9.86 4.04 5.46
CA ALA A 172 -10.73 3.66 4.34
C ALA A 172 -10.11 2.56 3.47
N ILE A 173 -8.82 2.67 3.10
CA ILE A 173 -8.11 1.64 2.34
C ILE A 173 -8.09 0.31 3.09
N ILE A 174 -7.75 0.32 4.38
CA ILE A 174 -7.76 -0.88 5.22
C ILE A 174 -9.13 -1.52 5.22
N PHE A 175 -10.18 -0.72 5.43
CA PHE A 175 -11.55 -1.25 5.45
C PHE A 175 -11.92 -1.93 4.14
N VAL A 176 -11.67 -1.29 2.99
CA VAL A 176 -11.97 -1.87 1.67
C VAL A 176 -11.21 -3.18 1.47
N VAL A 177 -9.93 -3.23 1.81
CA VAL A 177 -9.13 -4.46 1.67
C VAL A 177 -9.66 -5.58 2.58
N MET A 178 -9.97 -5.26 3.85
CA MET A 178 -10.50 -6.26 4.79
C MET A 178 -11.89 -6.76 4.37
N PHE A 179 -12.73 -5.89 3.81
CA PHE A 179 -14.00 -6.25 3.24
C PHE A 179 -13.85 -7.22 2.06
N LEU A 180 -12.91 -6.95 1.14
CA LEU A 180 -12.61 -7.84 0.02
C LEU A 180 -12.05 -9.19 0.48
N ILE A 181 -11.15 -9.22 1.48
CA ILE A 181 -10.65 -10.47 2.05
C ILE A 181 -11.81 -11.27 2.67
N ALA A 182 -12.73 -10.62 3.40
CA ALA A 182 -13.90 -11.26 3.99
C ALA A 182 -14.86 -11.83 2.91
N PHE A 183 -15.02 -11.12 1.80
CA PHE A 183 -15.78 -11.59 0.64
C PHE A 183 -15.15 -12.86 0.05
N PHE A 184 -13.86 -12.88 -0.21
CA PHE A 184 -13.14 -14.05 -0.73
C PHE A 184 -13.08 -15.20 0.28
N ALA A 185 -13.10 -14.91 1.58
CA ALA A 185 -13.14 -15.90 2.63
C ALA A 185 -14.53 -16.56 2.79
N GLN A 186 -15.51 -16.17 1.97
CA GLN A 186 -16.88 -16.68 2.04
C GLN A 186 -17.56 -16.38 3.39
N VAL A 187 -17.36 -15.18 3.91
CA VAL A 187 -18.18 -14.66 5.01
C VAL A 187 -19.63 -14.50 4.51
N SER A 188 -20.62 -14.76 5.38
CA SER A 188 -22.04 -14.73 5.00
C SER A 188 -22.42 -13.43 4.27
N SER A 189 -23.06 -13.56 3.10
CA SER A 189 -23.45 -12.43 2.26
C SER A 189 -24.34 -11.41 2.99
N LYS A 190 -25.21 -11.88 3.90
CA LYS A 190 -26.06 -11.00 4.73
C LYS A 190 -25.22 -10.04 5.58
N LEU A 191 -24.14 -10.55 6.20
CA LEU A 191 -23.26 -9.72 7.03
C LEU A 191 -22.44 -8.75 6.19
N LEU A 192 -21.95 -9.19 5.03
CA LEU A 192 -21.21 -8.33 4.09
C LEU A 192 -22.08 -7.18 3.56
N ILE A 193 -23.32 -7.46 3.18
CA ILE A 193 -24.28 -6.42 2.75
C ILE A 193 -24.56 -5.43 3.90
N TRP A 194 -24.74 -5.94 5.12
CA TRP A 194 -24.94 -5.09 6.30
C TRP A 194 -23.72 -4.19 6.57
N LEU A 195 -22.51 -4.76 6.57
CA LEU A 195 -21.26 -3.99 6.78
C LEU A 195 -21.02 -2.98 5.67
N GLY A 196 -21.16 -3.39 4.41
CA GLY A 196 -20.99 -2.50 3.27
C GLY A 196 -22.04 -1.40 3.22
N GLY A 197 -23.32 -1.76 3.45
CA GLY A 197 -24.43 -0.82 3.48
C GLY A 197 -24.34 0.19 4.62
N SER A 198 -23.97 -0.25 5.83
CA SER A 198 -23.79 0.64 6.97
C SER A 198 -22.62 1.62 6.75
N LEU A 199 -21.51 1.15 6.18
CA LEU A 199 -20.40 2.05 5.85
C LEU A 199 -20.79 3.07 4.78
N ALA A 200 -21.46 2.64 3.71
CA ALA A 200 -21.94 3.54 2.68
C ALA A 200 -22.88 4.61 3.26
N ALA A 201 -23.80 4.21 4.14
CA ALA A 201 -24.69 5.14 4.83
C ALA A 201 -23.94 6.14 5.71
N ILE A 202 -22.93 5.68 6.49
CA ILE A 202 -22.08 6.53 7.33
C ILE A 202 -21.26 7.49 6.44
N ALA A 203 -20.69 7.01 5.34
CA ALA A 203 -19.92 7.84 4.42
C ALA A 203 -20.78 8.93 3.77
N ILE A 204 -22.01 8.59 3.32
CA ILE A 204 -22.96 9.54 2.74
C ILE A 204 -23.41 10.56 3.80
N ALA A 205 -23.76 10.11 4.99
CA ALA A 205 -24.16 11.00 6.10
C ALA A 205 -23.00 11.92 6.49
N GLY A 206 -21.77 11.38 6.59
CA GLY A 206 -20.57 12.16 6.87
C GLY A 206 -20.26 13.20 5.79
N TYR A 207 -20.44 12.85 4.52
CA TYR A 207 -20.28 13.78 3.40
C TYR A 207 -21.32 14.90 3.43
N LEU A 208 -22.59 14.57 3.63
CA LEU A 208 -23.68 15.56 3.72
C LEU A 208 -23.50 16.51 4.92
N THR A 209 -23.10 15.97 6.08
CA THR A 209 -22.80 16.81 7.25
C THR A 209 -21.58 17.69 7.03
N ALA A 210 -20.51 17.16 6.41
CA ALA A 210 -19.29 17.91 6.11
C ALA A 210 -19.55 19.14 5.23
N ILE A 211 -20.39 18.99 4.19
CA ILE A 211 -20.75 20.11 3.31
C ILE A 211 -21.54 21.18 4.09
N SER A 212 -22.38 20.78 5.04
CA SER A 212 -23.27 21.69 5.78
C SER A 212 -22.56 22.46 6.90
N ILE A 213 -21.32 22.10 7.30
CA ILE A 213 -20.61 22.77 8.40
C ILE A 213 -20.14 24.17 7.94
N PRO A 214 -20.50 25.27 8.66
CA PRO A 214 -20.02 26.61 8.35
C PRO A 214 -18.49 26.73 8.54
N GLN A 215 -17.86 27.60 7.74
CA GLN A 215 -16.40 27.79 7.76
C GLN A 215 -15.89 28.33 9.10
N ASP A 216 -16.67 29.18 9.77
CA ASP A 216 -16.31 29.75 11.08
C ASP A 216 -16.20 28.66 12.16
N THR A 217 -17.09 27.66 12.11
CA THR A 217 -17.05 26.51 13.01
C THR A 217 -15.81 25.65 12.74
N LEU A 218 -15.45 25.44 11.47
CA LEU A 218 -14.23 24.71 11.09
C LEU A 218 -12.97 25.43 11.58
N ASN A 219 -12.91 26.75 11.45
CA ASN A 219 -11.80 27.56 11.92
C ASN A 219 -11.65 27.50 13.45
N SER A 220 -12.76 27.43 14.21
CA SER A 220 -12.72 27.26 15.66
C SER A 220 -12.19 25.87 16.06
N TRP A 221 -12.61 24.81 15.37
CA TRP A 221 -12.14 23.46 15.61
C TRP A 221 -10.68 23.25 15.23
N ALA A 222 -10.18 23.93 14.21
CA ALA A 222 -8.77 23.89 13.82
C ALA A 222 -7.82 24.34 14.93
N LYS A 223 -8.30 25.22 15.83
CA LYS A 223 -7.55 25.75 16.97
C LYS A 223 -7.68 24.88 18.24
N SER A 224 -8.54 23.86 18.22
CA SER A 224 -8.77 22.99 19.38
C SER A 224 -7.66 21.92 19.49
N ASP A 225 -7.29 21.55 20.73
CA ASP A 225 -6.29 20.50 21.00
C ASP A 225 -6.87 19.07 21.06
N GLY A 226 -8.15 18.89 20.72
CA GLY A 226 -8.86 17.62 20.78
C GLY A 226 -8.90 16.85 19.44
N ILE A 227 -9.69 15.76 19.43
CA ILE A 227 -9.95 14.92 18.23
C ILE A 227 -10.53 15.76 17.07
N LEU A 228 -11.22 16.84 17.38
CA LEU A 228 -11.87 17.72 16.41
C LEU A 228 -10.89 18.53 15.55
N HIS A 229 -9.62 18.68 15.92
CA HIS A 229 -8.63 19.46 15.16
C HIS A 229 -8.41 18.93 13.73
N ARG A 230 -8.71 17.66 13.47
CA ARG A 230 -8.58 17.04 12.14
C ARG A 230 -9.82 17.16 11.26
N VAL A 231 -10.98 17.39 11.85
CA VAL A 231 -12.23 17.52 11.10
C VAL A 231 -12.17 18.63 10.05
N PRO A 232 -11.64 19.82 10.34
CA PRO A 232 -11.46 20.88 9.33
C PRO A 232 -10.60 20.42 8.15
N THR A 233 -9.53 19.67 8.40
CA THR A 233 -8.68 19.14 7.33
C THR A 233 -9.44 18.17 6.43
N TRP A 234 -10.26 17.28 6.99
CA TRP A 234 -11.06 16.33 6.22
C TRP A 234 -12.16 17.05 5.44
N VAL A 235 -12.88 17.96 6.08
CA VAL A 235 -13.97 18.71 5.46
C VAL A 235 -13.43 19.61 4.34
N ASN A 236 -12.33 20.32 4.58
CA ASN A 236 -11.71 21.16 3.54
C ASN A 236 -11.24 20.35 2.34
N ARG A 237 -10.71 19.13 2.54
CA ARG A 237 -10.35 18.24 1.44
C ARG A 237 -11.56 17.75 0.64
N LEU A 238 -12.72 17.56 1.29
CA LEU A 238 -13.97 17.18 0.63
C LEU A 238 -14.65 18.37 -0.08
N LYS A 239 -14.53 19.58 0.50
CA LYS A 239 -15.08 20.83 -0.09
C LYS A 239 -14.18 21.40 -1.20
N SER A 240 -12.88 21.04 -1.20
CA SER A 240 -11.97 21.50 -2.24
C SER A 240 -12.39 20.88 -3.57
N GLU A 241 -12.93 21.71 -4.43
CA GLU A 241 -13.18 21.30 -5.82
C GLU A 241 -11.84 21.04 -6.49
N ASN A 242 -11.68 19.85 -7.07
CA ASN A 242 -10.50 19.46 -7.84
C ASN A 242 -10.52 20.11 -9.25
N ILE A 243 -11.01 21.36 -9.32
CA ILE A 243 -11.15 22.12 -10.55
C ILE A 243 -10.01 23.14 -10.59
N LEU A 244 -9.35 23.23 -11.75
CA LEU A 244 -8.36 24.27 -12.00
C LEU A 244 -9.03 25.64 -11.85
N PRO A 245 -8.40 26.60 -11.14
CA PRO A 245 -8.90 27.97 -11.11
C PRO A 245 -9.04 28.53 -12.53
N GLU A 246 -10.07 29.34 -12.76
CA GLU A 246 -10.31 29.94 -14.09
C GLU A 246 -9.19 30.89 -14.51
N ASN A 247 -8.58 31.59 -13.54
CA ASN A 247 -7.49 32.52 -13.80
C ASN A 247 -6.14 31.89 -13.46
N PRO A 248 -5.17 31.89 -14.39
CA PRO A 248 -3.81 31.40 -14.13
C PRO A 248 -3.09 32.11 -12.98
N GLN A 249 -3.45 33.34 -12.67
CA GLN A 249 -2.87 34.10 -11.55
C GLN A 249 -3.23 33.49 -10.18
N ASP A 250 -4.34 32.76 -10.08
CA ASP A 250 -4.82 32.14 -8.87
C ASP A 250 -4.22 30.75 -8.61
N TYR A 251 -3.45 30.19 -9.55
CA TYR A 251 -2.84 28.85 -9.42
C TYR A 251 -1.96 28.73 -8.18
N ASN A 252 -1.15 29.75 -7.88
CA ASN A 252 -0.25 29.76 -6.73
C ASN A 252 -0.90 30.26 -5.43
N THR A 253 -2.08 30.88 -5.51
CA THR A 253 -2.81 31.43 -4.36
C THR A 253 -3.98 30.55 -3.93
N SER A 254 -4.32 29.54 -4.74
CA SER A 254 -5.40 28.61 -4.43
C SER A 254 -5.08 27.75 -3.19
N ASN A 255 -6.11 27.42 -2.43
CA ASN A 255 -5.98 26.50 -1.28
C ASN A 255 -5.49 25.10 -1.67
N ASN A 256 -5.44 24.78 -2.96
CA ASN A 256 -5.11 23.47 -3.54
C ASN A 256 -3.93 23.53 -4.51
N VAL A 257 -2.92 24.36 -4.25
CA VAL A 257 -1.73 24.52 -5.10
C VAL A 257 -1.17 23.19 -5.59
N GLN A 258 -1.06 22.19 -4.71
CA GLN A 258 -0.51 20.87 -5.07
C GLN A 258 -1.37 20.15 -6.12
N VAL A 259 -2.70 20.19 -5.98
CA VAL A 259 -3.61 19.54 -6.95
C VAL A 259 -3.57 20.27 -8.28
N THR A 260 -3.59 21.60 -8.24
CA THR A 260 -3.55 22.44 -9.43
C THR A 260 -2.30 22.16 -10.26
N HIS A 261 -1.11 22.17 -9.66
CA HIS A 261 0.13 21.88 -10.36
C HIS A 261 0.23 20.43 -10.84
N ALA A 262 -0.31 19.47 -10.07
CA ALA A 262 -0.40 18.08 -10.54
C ALA A 262 -1.30 17.94 -11.78
N GLN A 263 -2.44 18.61 -11.81
CA GLN A 263 -3.33 18.62 -12.97
C GLN A 263 -2.71 19.32 -14.19
N ILE A 264 -1.98 20.43 -13.98
CA ILE A 264 -1.22 21.11 -15.05
C ILE A 264 -0.14 20.18 -15.61
N ALA A 265 0.63 19.50 -14.75
CA ALA A 265 1.62 18.52 -15.16
C ALA A 265 1.03 17.45 -16.09
N ILE A 266 -0.14 16.91 -15.71
CA ILE A 266 -0.84 15.90 -16.50
C ILE A 266 -1.43 16.49 -17.79
N ALA A 267 -2.02 17.68 -17.74
CA ALA A 267 -2.62 18.32 -18.92
C ALA A 267 -1.58 18.71 -19.99
N THR A 268 -0.36 19.03 -19.56
CA THR A 268 0.71 19.53 -20.46
C THR A 268 1.70 18.43 -20.91
N CYS A 269 1.56 17.18 -20.41
CA CYS A 269 2.53 16.11 -20.66
C CYS A 269 2.59 15.61 -22.11
N GLY A 270 1.46 15.64 -22.85
CA GLY A 270 1.36 14.99 -24.17
C GLY A 270 1.46 13.46 -24.09
N ILE A 271 1.69 12.82 -25.25
CA ILE A 271 1.74 11.36 -25.36
C ILE A 271 3.07 10.81 -24.84
N VAL A 272 4.19 11.44 -25.21
CA VAL A 272 5.57 10.97 -24.94
C VAL A 272 6.18 11.62 -23.70
N GLY A 273 5.62 12.71 -23.22
CA GLY A 273 6.15 13.49 -22.09
C GLY A 273 7.31 14.42 -22.50
N ARG A 274 7.84 15.12 -21.49
CA ARG A 274 8.92 16.11 -21.65
C ARG A 274 10.33 15.51 -21.56
N GLY A 275 10.41 14.22 -21.25
CA GLY A 275 11.66 13.52 -20.96
C GLY A 275 12.04 13.54 -19.49
N PRO A 276 12.80 12.52 -19.03
CA PRO A 276 13.24 12.41 -17.65
C PRO A 276 14.06 13.63 -17.19
N GLY A 277 13.75 14.19 -16.03
CA GLY A 277 14.44 15.35 -15.49
C GLY A 277 13.92 16.71 -15.99
N ASN A 278 12.97 16.75 -16.92
CA ASN A 278 12.48 17.98 -17.53
C ASN A 278 11.07 18.39 -17.03
N SER A 279 10.62 17.87 -15.89
CA SER A 279 9.39 18.33 -15.28
C SER A 279 9.53 19.78 -14.83
N ILE A 280 8.55 20.62 -15.18
CA ILE A 280 8.45 22.02 -14.75
C ILE A 280 7.68 22.09 -13.44
N GLU A 281 6.59 21.33 -13.35
CA GLU A 281 5.66 21.41 -12.21
C GLU A 281 6.25 20.87 -10.91
N ARG A 282 7.32 20.05 -10.96
CA ARG A 282 8.03 19.57 -9.77
C ARG A 282 8.54 20.70 -8.88
N ASP A 283 8.91 21.84 -9.46
CA ASP A 283 9.50 22.96 -8.72
C ASP A 283 8.44 23.76 -7.95
N PHE A 284 7.19 23.64 -8.36
CA PHE A 284 6.02 24.23 -7.72
C PHE A 284 5.30 23.28 -6.75
N LEU A 285 5.58 21.98 -6.82
CA LEU A 285 4.95 20.96 -5.97
C LEU A 285 5.75 20.76 -4.69
N PRO A 286 5.29 21.26 -3.51
CA PRO A 286 5.86 20.86 -2.24
C PRO A 286 5.72 19.35 -2.07
N GLN A 287 6.81 18.63 -1.83
CA GLN A 287 6.83 17.16 -1.72
C GLN A 287 6.39 16.40 -2.98
N ALA A 288 6.75 16.90 -4.17
CA ALA A 288 6.53 16.23 -5.46
C ALA A 288 6.94 14.73 -5.46
N PHE A 289 7.98 14.40 -4.69
CA PHE A 289 8.52 13.05 -4.53
C PHE A 289 7.68 12.11 -3.64
N SER A 290 6.60 12.58 -3.01
CA SER A 290 5.74 11.81 -2.10
C SER A 290 4.38 11.50 -2.73
N ASP A 291 3.41 12.38 -2.53
CA ASP A 291 2.00 12.09 -2.79
C ASP A 291 1.61 12.31 -4.26
N PHE A 292 2.32 13.19 -4.98
CA PHE A 292 2.04 13.57 -6.37
C PHE A 292 3.09 13.07 -7.37
N ILE A 293 3.93 12.10 -6.98
CA ILE A 293 4.98 11.57 -7.85
C ILE A 293 4.42 11.00 -9.16
N TYR A 294 3.19 10.50 -9.16
CA TYR A 294 2.53 9.99 -10.36
C TYR A 294 2.29 11.08 -11.41
N ALA A 295 1.96 12.31 -10.99
CA ALA A 295 1.84 13.44 -11.89
C ALA A 295 3.18 13.77 -12.57
N ILE A 296 4.29 13.70 -11.82
CA ILE A 296 5.64 13.90 -12.39
C ILE A 296 6.01 12.78 -13.37
N ILE A 297 5.66 11.52 -13.06
CA ILE A 297 5.87 10.40 -14.00
C ILE A 297 5.15 10.65 -15.32
N ILE A 298 3.92 11.16 -15.26
CA ILE A 298 3.14 11.47 -16.47
C ILE A 298 3.73 12.68 -17.18
N GLU A 299 4.12 13.75 -16.50
CA GLU A 299 4.72 14.92 -17.11
C GLU A 299 6.00 14.59 -17.87
N GLU A 300 6.86 13.76 -17.30
CA GLU A 300 8.16 13.41 -17.88
C GLU A 300 8.06 12.29 -18.92
N GLY A 301 7.28 11.27 -18.68
CA GLY A 301 7.18 10.08 -19.52
C GLY A 301 5.92 9.98 -20.37
N GLY A 302 5.05 10.99 -20.29
CA GLY A 302 3.78 11.04 -21.00
C GLY A 302 2.74 10.06 -20.44
N ILE A 303 1.60 10.00 -21.14
CA ILE A 303 0.51 9.06 -20.82
C ILE A 303 1.01 7.61 -20.85
N PHE A 304 1.99 7.29 -21.69
CA PHE A 304 2.58 5.95 -21.75
C PHE A 304 3.26 5.52 -20.45
N ALA A 305 4.04 6.39 -19.82
CA ALA A 305 4.71 6.06 -18.55
C ALA A 305 3.68 5.89 -17.42
N GLY A 306 2.68 6.78 -17.36
CA GLY A 306 1.57 6.63 -16.41
C GLY A 306 0.81 5.32 -16.62
N GLY A 307 0.47 5.00 -17.86
CA GLY A 307 -0.19 3.75 -18.23
C GLY A 307 0.65 2.51 -17.91
N LEU A 308 1.96 2.56 -18.15
CA LEU A 308 2.89 1.47 -17.79
C LEU A 308 2.91 1.22 -16.29
N VAL A 309 3.02 2.26 -15.48
CA VAL A 309 3.02 2.12 -14.00
C VAL A 309 1.70 1.52 -13.53
N MET A 310 0.57 2.01 -14.02
CA MET A 310 -0.74 1.44 -13.71
C MET A 310 -0.81 -0.05 -14.11
N PHE A 311 -0.36 -0.38 -15.31
CA PHE A 311 -0.32 -1.76 -15.82
C PHE A 311 0.53 -2.67 -14.94
N LEU A 312 1.69 -2.22 -14.45
CA LEU A 312 2.56 -3.01 -13.56
C LEU A 312 1.84 -3.37 -12.24
N TYR A 313 1.10 -2.45 -11.63
CA TYR A 313 0.30 -2.76 -10.43
C TYR A 313 -0.84 -3.74 -10.74
N LEU A 314 -1.55 -3.58 -11.86
CA LEU A 314 -2.59 -4.52 -12.27
C LEU A 314 -2.03 -5.90 -12.59
N LEU A 315 -0.86 -5.98 -13.23
CA LEU A 315 -0.14 -7.22 -13.49
C LEU A 315 0.27 -7.92 -12.18
N LEU A 316 0.76 -7.14 -11.20
CA LEU A 316 1.08 -7.65 -9.86
C LEU A 316 -0.17 -8.28 -9.22
N LEU A 317 -1.31 -7.58 -9.22
CA LEU A 317 -2.56 -8.12 -8.68
C LEU A 317 -3.00 -9.39 -9.41
N TYR A 318 -3.01 -9.37 -10.73
CA TYR A 318 -3.38 -10.53 -11.54
C TYR A 318 -2.51 -11.76 -11.20
N ARG A 319 -1.20 -11.59 -11.13
CA ARG A 319 -0.28 -12.67 -10.78
C ARG A 319 -0.49 -13.18 -9.36
N ALA A 320 -0.69 -12.27 -8.40
CA ALA A 320 -0.99 -12.62 -7.01
C ALA A 320 -2.26 -13.46 -6.89
N LEU A 321 -3.33 -13.08 -7.60
CA LEU A 321 -4.59 -13.84 -7.62
C LEU A 321 -4.42 -15.21 -8.28
N ARG A 322 -3.65 -15.32 -9.35
CA ARG A 322 -3.31 -16.59 -9.99
C ARG A 322 -2.52 -17.53 -9.06
N ILE A 323 -1.58 -16.97 -8.29
CA ILE A 323 -0.82 -17.74 -7.28
C ILE A 323 -1.74 -18.19 -6.14
N ALA A 324 -2.65 -17.30 -5.69
CA ALA A 324 -3.62 -17.63 -4.64
C ALA A 324 -4.47 -18.86 -5.00
N GLN A 325 -4.90 -18.98 -6.27
CA GLN A 325 -5.67 -20.12 -6.77
C GLN A 325 -4.89 -21.44 -6.77
N ARG A 326 -3.55 -21.38 -6.83
CA ARG A 326 -2.67 -22.58 -6.83
C ARG A 326 -2.27 -23.04 -5.43
N CYS A 327 -2.54 -22.22 -4.38
CA CYS A 327 -2.20 -22.56 -3.01
C CYS A 327 -3.00 -23.76 -2.51
N LYS A 328 -2.34 -24.79 -1.94
CA LYS A 328 -3.01 -25.92 -1.27
C LYS A 328 -3.80 -25.51 -0.01
N SER A 329 -3.30 -24.55 0.72
CA SER A 329 -3.92 -24.09 1.95
C SER A 329 -4.43 -22.64 1.81
N LEU A 330 -5.49 -22.34 2.52
CA LEU A 330 -6.17 -21.06 2.41
C LEU A 330 -5.39 -19.89 3.05
N PHE A 331 -4.49 -20.17 4.03
CA PHE A 331 -3.70 -19.11 4.67
C PHE A 331 -2.80 -18.37 3.68
N PRO A 332 -1.90 -19.06 2.94
CA PRO A 332 -1.10 -18.38 1.92
C PRO A 332 -1.98 -17.70 0.87
N ALA A 333 -3.12 -18.29 0.49
CA ALA A 333 -4.03 -17.70 -0.48
C ALA A 333 -4.60 -16.36 0.02
N TYR A 334 -5.15 -16.30 1.23
CA TYR A 334 -5.68 -15.06 1.80
C TYR A 334 -4.57 -14.03 2.06
N LEU A 335 -3.39 -14.51 2.48
CA LEU A 335 -2.24 -13.66 2.73
C LEU A 335 -1.78 -12.93 1.46
N ILE A 336 -1.53 -13.66 0.37
CA ILE A 336 -1.07 -13.04 -0.89
C ILE A 336 -2.14 -12.12 -1.50
N MET A 337 -3.42 -12.51 -1.41
CA MET A 337 -4.54 -11.67 -1.85
C MET A 337 -4.62 -10.38 -1.05
N GLY A 338 -4.55 -10.46 0.27
CA GLY A 338 -4.63 -9.30 1.14
C GLY A 338 -3.48 -8.31 0.93
N LEU A 339 -2.24 -8.82 0.83
CA LEU A 339 -1.07 -7.98 0.61
C LEU A 339 -1.07 -7.33 -0.78
N SER A 340 -1.45 -8.07 -1.83
CA SER A 340 -1.55 -7.52 -3.18
C SER A 340 -2.67 -6.48 -3.30
N LEU A 341 -3.83 -6.73 -2.71
CA LEU A 341 -4.93 -5.76 -2.66
C LEU A 341 -4.52 -4.49 -1.92
N MET A 342 -3.79 -4.62 -0.79
CA MET A 342 -3.32 -3.46 -0.02
C MET A 342 -2.40 -2.57 -0.87
N LEU A 343 -1.42 -3.16 -1.57
CA LEU A 343 -0.52 -2.42 -2.47
C LEU A 343 -1.27 -1.76 -3.63
N VAL A 344 -2.11 -2.55 -4.32
CA VAL A 344 -2.73 -2.08 -5.56
C VAL A 344 -3.82 -1.05 -5.28
N ILE A 345 -4.67 -1.24 -4.27
CA ILE A 345 -5.69 -0.26 -3.91
C ILE A 345 -5.05 1.05 -3.46
N GLN A 346 -3.97 0.99 -2.65
CA GLN A 346 -3.24 2.21 -2.27
C GLN A 346 -2.64 2.91 -3.50
N ALA A 347 -2.07 2.16 -4.45
CA ALA A 347 -1.56 2.72 -5.70
C ALA A 347 -2.66 3.37 -6.54
N MET A 348 -3.80 2.68 -6.73
CA MET A 348 -4.93 3.22 -7.50
C MET A 348 -5.50 4.49 -6.86
N VAL A 349 -5.61 4.54 -5.53
CA VAL A 349 -6.06 5.75 -4.82
C VAL A 349 -5.06 6.90 -5.03
N ASN A 350 -3.74 6.66 -4.94
CA ASN A 350 -2.74 7.70 -5.21
C ASN A 350 -2.85 8.22 -6.66
N MET A 351 -2.95 7.33 -7.64
CA MET A 351 -3.11 7.69 -9.05
C MET A 351 -4.40 8.49 -9.29
N ALA A 352 -5.52 8.06 -8.69
CA ALA A 352 -6.81 8.74 -8.80
C ALA A 352 -6.79 10.14 -8.17
N VAL A 353 -6.05 10.34 -7.08
CA VAL A 353 -5.80 11.67 -6.49
C VAL A 353 -4.97 12.53 -7.44
N ALA A 354 -3.90 11.99 -8.02
CA ALA A 354 -3.03 12.75 -8.91
C ALA A 354 -3.77 13.25 -10.17
N VAL A 355 -4.70 12.43 -10.70
CA VAL A 355 -5.54 12.83 -11.85
C VAL A 355 -6.80 13.62 -11.48
N GLY A 356 -7.00 13.93 -10.18
CA GLY A 356 -8.12 14.76 -9.72
C GLY A 356 -9.46 14.03 -9.56
N VAL A 357 -9.51 12.70 -9.67
CA VAL A 357 -10.76 11.91 -9.50
C VAL A 357 -11.14 11.78 -8.02
N PHE A 358 -10.14 11.69 -7.12
CA PHE A 358 -10.35 11.63 -5.68
C PHE A 358 -9.75 12.84 -4.96
N PRO A 359 -10.32 13.22 -3.80
CA PRO A 359 -9.74 14.28 -2.97
C PRO A 359 -8.36 13.87 -2.45
N VAL A 360 -7.53 14.86 -2.12
CA VAL A 360 -6.15 14.65 -1.63
C VAL A 360 -6.14 13.76 -0.39
N THR A 361 -5.44 12.62 -0.48
CA THR A 361 -5.38 11.63 0.60
C THR A 361 -4.07 11.65 1.40
N GLY A 362 -2.98 12.17 0.82
CA GLY A 362 -1.66 12.11 1.43
C GLY A 362 -1.12 10.68 1.52
N GLN A 363 -1.51 9.78 0.60
CA GLN A 363 -1.01 8.42 0.51
C GLN A 363 0.09 8.33 -0.54
N PRO A 364 1.29 7.82 -0.18
CA PRO A 364 2.36 7.66 -1.16
C PRO A 364 2.05 6.53 -2.14
N LEU A 365 2.61 6.62 -3.35
CA LEU A 365 2.58 5.53 -4.33
C LEU A 365 3.52 4.41 -3.88
N PRO A 366 3.02 3.19 -3.57
CA PRO A 366 3.83 2.11 -3.01
C PRO A 366 5.03 1.77 -3.88
N LEU A 367 6.21 1.55 -3.29
CA LEU A 367 7.49 1.25 -3.94
C LEU A 367 8.09 2.39 -4.78
N ILE A 368 7.30 3.32 -5.30
CA ILE A 368 7.77 4.40 -6.17
C ILE A 368 8.05 5.68 -5.39
N SER A 369 7.08 6.14 -4.57
CA SER A 369 7.27 7.35 -3.76
C SER A 369 8.42 7.22 -2.77
N ARG A 370 9.07 8.34 -2.50
CA ARG A 370 10.06 8.44 -1.42
C ARG A 370 9.35 8.37 -0.07
N GLY A 371 9.31 7.18 0.54
CA GLY A 371 8.55 6.92 1.76
C GLY A 371 9.36 6.40 2.95
N GLY A 372 10.71 6.36 2.89
CA GLY A 372 11.52 5.84 4.00
C GLY A 372 11.05 4.46 4.47
N THR A 373 10.46 4.41 5.66
CA THR A 373 9.95 3.16 6.26
C THR A 373 8.77 2.53 5.51
N SER A 374 7.93 3.32 4.83
CA SER A 374 6.85 2.81 3.99
C SER A 374 7.40 1.96 2.84
N THR A 375 8.51 2.37 2.23
CA THR A 375 9.21 1.57 1.20
C THR A 375 9.63 0.21 1.76
N PHE A 376 10.16 0.18 2.99
CA PHE A 376 10.60 -1.05 3.64
C PHE A 376 9.45 -2.03 3.89
N VAL A 377 8.31 -1.52 4.36
CA VAL A 377 7.10 -2.33 4.58
C VAL A 377 6.52 -2.85 3.25
N ASN A 378 6.51 -2.03 2.20
CA ASN A 378 6.08 -2.46 0.87
C ASN A 378 7.01 -3.54 0.28
N CYS A 379 8.32 -3.47 0.53
CA CYS A 379 9.29 -4.51 0.21
C CYS A 379 8.98 -5.80 1.00
N ALA A 380 8.59 -5.69 2.28
CA ALA A 380 8.17 -6.83 3.07
C ALA A 380 6.92 -7.51 2.47
N TYR A 381 5.94 -6.74 1.98
CA TYR A 381 4.78 -7.30 1.30
C TYR A 381 5.20 -8.18 0.11
N LEU A 382 6.09 -7.67 -0.74
CA LEU A 382 6.58 -8.42 -1.89
C LEU A 382 7.39 -9.66 -1.47
N GLY A 383 8.23 -9.56 -0.44
CA GLY A 383 8.98 -10.70 0.09
C GLY A 383 8.08 -11.84 0.58
N ILE A 384 6.99 -11.50 1.29
CA ILE A 384 5.99 -12.45 1.74
C ILE A 384 5.21 -13.04 0.56
N MET A 385 4.81 -12.21 -0.42
CA MET A 385 4.12 -12.68 -1.62
C MET A 385 4.98 -13.66 -2.44
N LEU A 386 6.28 -13.38 -2.56
CA LEU A 386 7.25 -14.27 -3.22
C LEU A 386 7.46 -15.58 -2.46
N SER A 387 7.49 -15.54 -1.12
CA SER A 387 7.52 -16.74 -0.29
C SER A 387 6.28 -17.63 -0.50
N VAL A 388 5.09 -17.01 -0.58
CA VAL A 388 3.84 -17.73 -0.90
C VAL A 388 3.92 -18.36 -2.29
N SER A 389 4.38 -17.60 -3.27
CA SER A 389 4.55 -18.06 -4.65
C SER A 389 5.48 -19.26 -4.76
N ARG A 390 6.62 -19.24 -4.06
CA ARG A 390 7.53 -20.37 -3.98
C ARG A 390 6.86 -21.62 -3.41
N SER A 391 6.13 -21.46 -2.31
CA SER A 391 5.41 -22.57 -1.68
C SER A 391 4.32 -23.16 -2.56
N ALA A 392 3.65 -22.34 -3.37
CA ALA A 392 2.65 -22.79 -4.33
C ALA A 392 3.27 -23.60 -5.48
N ARG A 393 4.43 -23.16 -5.99
CA ARG A 393 5.16 -23.85 -7.07
C ARG A 393 5.69 -25.23 -6.64
N GLN A 394 6.29 -25.33 -5.46
CA GLN A 394 6.78 -26.62 -4.93
C GLN A 394 5.69 -27.67 -4.85
N VAL A 395 4.46 -27.27 -4.58
CA VAL A 395 3.29 -28.15 -4.54
C VAL A 395 2.87 -28.64 -5.92
N GLU A 396 3.03 -27.81 -6.97
CA GLU A 396 2.75 -28.23 -8.35
C GLU A 396 3.80 -29.25 -8.84
N GLU A 397 5.07 -29.01 -8.53
CA GLU A 397 6.18 -29.91 -8.85
C GLU A 397 6.01 -31.30 -8.18
N GLU A 398 5.70 -31.35 -6.87
CA GLU A 398 5.41 -32.59 -6.14
C GLU A 398 4.21 -33.39 -6.71
N LYS A 399 3.21 -32.70 -7.28
CA LYS A 399 2.08 -33.39 -7.94
C LYS A 399 2.45 -33.96 -9.29
N SER A 400 3.27 -33.21 -10.04
CA SER A 400 3.75 -33.67 -11.36
C SER A 400 4.60 -34.91 -11.23
N ASP A 401 5.53 -34.94 -10.27
CA ASP A 401 6.42 -36.10 -10.04
C ASP A 401 5.64 -37.36 -9.64
N LYS A 402 4.59 -37.22 -8.82
CA LYS A 402 3.72 -38.33 -8.41
C LYS A 402 2.85 -38.90 -9.55
N ILE A 403 2.61 -38.12 -10.60
CA ILE A 403 1.87 -38.60 -11.79
C ILE A 403 2.80 -39.39 -12.73
N VAL A 404 4.09 -39.04 -12.76
CA VAL A 404 5.08 -39.66 -13.63
C VAL A 404 5.59 -41.02 -13.08
N GLU A 405 5.65 -41.22 -11.75
CA GLU A 405 6.12 -42.47 -11.13
C GLU A 405 5.23 -43.71 -11.29
N PRO A 406 3.89 -43.68 -11.46
CA PRO A 406 3.10 -44.91 -11.55
C PRO A 406 3.24 -45.71 -12.85
N GLU A 407 3.73 -45.14 -13.95
CA GLU A 407 3.85 -45.89 -15.23
C GLU A 407 5.09 -46.77 -15.35
N THR A 408 6.11 -46.57 -14.51
CA THR A 408 7.39 -47.30 -14.63
C THR A 408 7.41 -48.62 -13.85
N GLN A 409 6.45 -48.89 -12.96
CA GLN A 409 6.43 -50.15 -12.18
C GLN A 409 5.54 -51.25 -12.77
N THR A 410 4.75 -50.99 -13.81
CA THR A 410 3.82 -51.98 -14.38
C THR A 410 4.36 -52.72 -15.62
N THR A 411 5.58 -52.39 -16.07
CA THR A 411 6.17 -53.04 -17.28
C THR A 411 7.30 -54.03 -17.00
N LEU A 412 7.52 -54.44 -15.74
CA LEU A 412 8.54 -55.42 -15.34
C LEU A 412 7.97 -56.59 -14.49
N SER A 413 6.73 -57.03 -14.78
CA SER A 413 6.22 -58.31 -14.23
C SER A 413 5.72 -59.23 -15.32
#